data_53ece93277eea18a6451f53ca9d9d66a
#
_entry.id   53ece93277eea18a6451f53ca9d9d66a
#
_cell.length_a   1.000
_cell.length_b   1.000
_cell.length_c   1.000
_cell.angle_alpha   90.00
_cell.angle_beta   90.00
_cell.angle_gamma   90.00
#
_symmetry.space_group_name_H-M   'P 1'
#
loop_
_entity.id
_entity.type
_entity.pdbx_description
1 polymer ?
#
loop_
_entity_poly.entity_id
_entity_poly.type
_entity_poly.pdbx_seq_one_letter_code
_entity_poly.pdbx_strand_id
1 'polypeptide(L)'
;MKTDFTIEGNLVDIRQRSIYPARLVISDGKIRTIRRLNAAKTRYILPGFVDAHVHIESSMLVPTEFAKVAVTHGTVATVSDPHEIANVLGTDGVWYMIENGQKSPLKFNFGAPSCVPATSFETAGAEVTAEDIAHLLASPEVRYLAEMMNWPGVIFDDPSVQHKLDIAKRAGKPVDGHAPGLMGKQALKYISKGISTDHECYMIDEARFKLKHGMKVIIREGSAAKNFDTLAPLINKYFGQMMFCSDDKHPDDLLEGHINLLVKRAVARGIDVFKVLQMACINPVEHYGLDVGTLQQGDWADLIIVDNLTDFNVLKTYINGDVVSERGRDYIKTEPERIVNNFNIGLKKPSDFALPLTKTDINVIEVLDGQLITKVFEGKISLENGLATPSVSDDILKVSVVNRYSEVPVATAFIKNFGLKRGAIASSVAHDSHNIIVVGVTDEAICEAVNALIAQKGGLSATDGTHTEVLPLPIAGLMSNESAEIVAEKYTALVNMARDLGSTLTSPFMSLSFMALLVIPSLKLSDKGLFDGEKFVFCPIER
;
A
#
# COMPACT_ATOMS: atom_id res chain seq x y z
N MET A 1 13.53 -21.30 28.07
CA MET A 1 14.48 -20.16 28.27
C MET A 1 15.29 -20.03 26.98
N LYS A 2 15.32 -18.83 26.40
CA LYS A 2 16.21 -18.55 25.27
C LYS A 2 17.65 -18.62 25.74
N THR A 3 18.52 -19.26 24.92
CA THR A 3 19.96 -19.34 25.27
C THR A 3 20.62 -17.99 25.19
N ASP A 4 21.42 -17.64 26.19
CA ASP A 4 22.24 -16.43 26.17
C ASP A 4 23.29 -16.53 25.06
N PHE A 5 23.47 -15.42 24.32
CA PHE A 5 24.49 -15.34 23.27
C PHE A 5 25.07 -13.94 23.14
N THR A 6 26.12 -13.81 22.35
CA THR A 6 26.77 -12.52 22.13
C THR A 6 26.87 -12.20 20.65
N ILE A 7 26.76 -10.89 20.34
CA ILE A 7 26.98 -10.34 19.01
C ILE A 7 28.12 -9.33 19.09
N GLU A 8 29.07 -9.40 18.14
CA GLU A 8 30.15 -8.41 18.01
C GLU A 8 30.12 -7.72 16.65
N GLY A 9 30.27 -6.40 16.67
CA GLY A 9 30.29 -5.57 15.47
C GLY A 9 30.60 -4.11 15.79
N ASN A 10 30.62 -3.25 14.79
CA ASN A 10 30.61 -1.81 14.97
C ASN A 10 29.15 -1.39 15.27
N LEU A 11 28.87 -1.07 16.50
CA LEU A 11 27.55 -0.60 16.91
C LEU A 11 27.33 0.82 16.39
N VAL A 12 26.23 1.03 15.68
CA VAL A 12 25.77 2.34 15.26
C VAL A 12 24.78 2.88 16.27
N ASP A 13 25.27 3.69 17.18
CA ASP A 13 24.45 4.38 18.17
C ASP A 13 23.85 5.64 17.55
N ILE A 14 22.60 5.53 17.12
CA ILE A 14 21.89 6.62 16.43
C ILE A 14 21.66 7.79 17.39
N ARG A 15 21.34 7.52 18.65
CA ARG A 15 21.04 8.56 19.65
C ARG A 15 22.28 9.39 20.01
N GLN A 16 23.44 8.73 20.14
CA GLN A 16 24.72 9.39 20.42
C GLN A 16 25.47 9.83 19.15
N ARG A 17 24.94 9.49 17.96
CA ARG A 17 25.56 9.76 16.65
C ARG A 17 27.01 9.29 16.60
N SER A 18 27.27 8.07 17.08
CA SER A 18 28.61 7.51 17.17
C SER A 18 28.64 6.05 16.71
N ILE A 19 29.78 5.65 16.14
CA ILE A 19 30.03 4.27 15.72
C ILE A 19 31.25 3.78 16.49
N TYR A 20 31.12 2.63 17.15
CA TYR A 20 32.21 2.05 17.90
C TYR A 20 32.12 0.51 17.93
N PRO A 21 33.26 -0.19 18.00
CA PRO A 21 33.25 -1.63 18.18
C PRO A 21 32.65 -2.00 19.53
N ALA A 22 31.71 -2.95 19.49
CA ALA A 22 30.98 -3.37 20.69
C ALA A 22 30.72 -4.89 20.69
N ARG A 23 30.53 -5.41 21.92
CA ARG A 23 29.92 -6.70 22.19
C ARG A 23 28.59 -6.48 22.90
N LEU A 24 27.52 -7.00 22.31
CA LEU A 24 26.20 -7.07 22.90
C LEU A 24 26.02 -8.44 23.53
N VAL A 25 25.50 -8.49 24.75
CA VAL A 25 25.05 -9.72 25.40
C VAL A 25 23.53 -9.73 25.36
N ILE A 26 22.99 -10.75 24.70
CA ILE A 26 21.54 -10.95 24.58
C ILE A 26 21.12 -12.06 25.53
N SER A 27 20.10 -11.82 26.34
CA SER A 27 19.51 -12.77 27.27
C SER A 27 18.00 -12.58 27.32
N ASP A 28 17.23 -13.65 27.25
CA ASP A 28 15.76 -13.64 27.19
C ASP A 28 15.20 -12.70 26.12
N GLY A 29 15.88 -12.61 24.96
CA GLY A 29 15.48 -11.78 23.84
C GLY A 29 15.81 -10.30 23.98
N LYS A 30 16.45 -9.87 25.09
CA LYS A 30 16.77 -8.47 25.37
C LYS A 30 18.28 -8.22 25.41
N ILE A 31 18.68 -7.00 25.11
CA ILE A 31 20.05 -6.51 25.21
C ILE A 31 20.37 -6.29 26.70
N ARG A 32 21.08 -7.21 27.33
CA ARG A 32 21.45 -7.12 28.74
C ARG A 32 22.60 -6.17 28.99
N THR A 33 23.64 -6.22 28.13
CA THR A 33 24.79 -5.31 28.25
C THR A 33 25.34 -4.95 26.88
N ILE A 34 25.87 -3.74 26.78
CA ILE A 34 26.64 -3.24 25.64
C ILE A 34 28.02 -2.88 26.15
N ARG A 35 29.08 -3.56 25.68
CA ARG A 35 30.47 -3.31 26.08
C ARG A 35 31.29 -2.86 24.88
N ARG A 36 31.95 -1.72 24.99
CA ARG A 36 32.91 -1.25 23.97
C ARG A 36 34.10 -2.20 23.90
N LEU A 37 34.60 -2.41 22.69
CA LEU A 37 35.79 -3.21 22.38
C LEU A 37 36.89 -2.30 21.87
N ASN A 38 38.16 -2.76 22.00
CA ASN A 38 39.33 -1.99 21.55
C ASN A 38 39.64 -2.18 20.06
N ALA A 39 39.15 -3.27 19.44
CA ALA A 39 39.44 -3.60 18.05
C ALA A 39 38.24 -3.32 17.15
N ALA A 40 38.48 -2.60 16.05
CA ALA A 40 37.48 -2.39 15.00
C ALA A 40 36.94 -3.73 14.45
N LYS A 41 35.70 -3.72 13.99
CA LYS A 41 35.01 -4.87 13.39
C LYS A 41 34.72 -4.59 11.91
N THR A 42 34.40 -5.62 11.17
CA THR A 42 34.11 -5.53 9.72
C THR A 42 32.62 -5.35 9.41
N ARG A 43 31.75 -5.64 10.37
CA ARG A 43 30.29 -5.60 10.21
C ARG A 43 29.70 -4.55 11.15
N TYR A 44 28.52 -4.05 10.79
CA TYR A 44 27.80 -3.04 11.56
C TYR A 44 26.55 -3.64 12.20
N ILE A 45 26.25 -3.21 13.41
CA ILE A 45 25.04 -3.55 14.16
C ILE A 45 24.15 -2.31 14.17
N LEU A 46 22.95 -2.42 13.63
CA LEU A 46 21.93 -1.37 13.54
C LEU A 46 20.66 -1.80 14.25
N PRO A 47 19.80 -0.87 14.72
CA PRO A 47 18.41 -1.23 14.98
C PRO A 47 17.77 -1.75 13.69
N GLY A 48 16.78 -2.63 13.80
CA GLY A 48 16.00 -3.07 12.64
C GLY A 48 15.24 -1.92 12.00
N PHE A 49 14.98 -2.02 10.71
CA PHE A 49 14.17 -1.04 9.98
C PHE A 49 12.70 -1.20 10.34
N VAL A 50 11.97 -0.08 10.32
CA VAL A 50 10.52 -0.04 10.51
C VAL A 50 9.89 0.62 9.30
N ASP A 51 8.92 -0.07 8.69
CA ASP A 51 8.06 0.53 7.68
C ASP A 51 6.97 1.34 8.37
N ALA A 52 6.95 2.65 8.14
CA ALA A 52 6.07 3.56 8.88
C ALA A 52 4.64 3.67 8.31
N HIS A 53 4.37 3.05 7.16
CA HIS A 53 3.03 2.94 6.57
C HIS A 53 3.04 1.93 5.42
N VAL A 54 2.19 0.92 5.49
CA VAL A 54 2.09 -0.12 4.45
C VAL A 54 0.69 -0.74 4.40
N HIS A 55 0.22 -0.96 3.16
CA HIS A 55 -0.90 -1.85 2.86
C HIS A 55 -0.32 -3.21 2.46
N ILE A 56 -0.34 -4.16 3.39
CA ILE A 56 0.25 -5.50 3.15
C ILE A 56 -0.46 -6.17 1.97
N GLU A 57 -1.75 -5.94 1.85
CA GLU A 57 -2.62 -6.46 0.79
C GLU A 57 -2.11 -6.09 -0.61
N SER A 58 -1.52 -4.91 -0.78
CA SER A 58 -0.95 -4.46 -2.06
C SER A 58 0.24 -5.31 -2.52
N SER A 59 0.90 -6.01 -1.58
CA SER A 59 1.90 -7.03 -1.94
C SER A 59 1.30 -8.32 -2.48
N MET A 60 -0.03 -8.46 -2.46
CA MET A 60 -0.77 -9.68 -2.82
C MET A 60 -0.43 -10.89 -1.93
N LEU A 61 0.19 -10.65 -0.77
CA LEU A 61 0.64 -11.67 0.18
C LEU A 61 -0.12 -11.51 1.50
N VAL A 62 -0.40 -12.64 2.16
CA VAL A 62 -0.82 -12.60 3.55
C VAL A 62 0.32 -12.11 4.46
N PRO A 63 0.03 -11.55 5.65
CA PRO A 63 1.07 -11.00 6.53
C PRO A 63 2.24 -11.96 6.81
N THR A 64 1.98 -13.25 6.98
CA THR A 64 3.04 -14.24 7.22
C THR A 64 3.97 -14.42 6.04
N GLU A 65 3.48 -14.38 4.79
CA GLU A 65 4.32 -14.46 3.59
C GLU A 65 5.05 -13.14 3.31
N PHE A 66 4.37 -12.00 3.54
CA PHE A 66 5.03 -10.68 3.53
C PHE A 66 6.21 -10.63 4.51
N ALA A 67 6.01 -11.16 5.73
CA ALA A 67 7.05 -11.16 6.76
C ALA A 67 8.32 -11.91 6.32
N LYS A 68 8.20 -13.05 5.62
CA LYS A 68 9.35 -13.82 5.11
C LYS A 68 10.26 -12.95 4.24
N VAL A 69 9.68 -12.13 3.38
CA VAL A 69 10.45 -11.23 2.52
C VAL A 69 10.98 -10.03 3.30
N ALA A 70 10.13 -9.34 4.05
CA ALA A 70 10.50 -8.11 4.75
C ALA A 70 11.69 -8.31 5.72
N VAL A 71 11.75 -9.43 6.43
CA VAL A 71 12.85 -9.71 7.36
C VAL A 71 14.19 -9.97 6.63
N THR A 72 14.18 -10.41 5.38
CA THR A 72 15.42 -10.58 4.60
C THR A 72 16.05 -9.23 4.24
N HIS A 73 15.25 -8.18 4.19
CA HIS A 73 15.65 -6.80 3.94
C HIS A 73 15.88 -6.00 5.24
N GLY A 74 15.81 -6.67 6.41
CA GLY A 74 16.11 -6.04 7.70
C GLY A 74 14.94 -5.31 8.35
N THR A 75 13.73 -5.44 7.84
CA THR A 75 12.54 -4.89 8.49
C THR A 75 12.14 -5.78 9.66
N VAL A 76 11.95 -5.16 10.84
CA VAL A 76 11.57 -5.84 12.08
C VAL A 76 10.17 -5.50 12.54
N ALA A 77 9.62 -4.41 12.02
CA ALA A 77 8.25 -3.99 12.33
C ALA A 77 7.62 -3.19 11.16
N THR A 78 6.30 -3.19 11.13
CA THR A 78 5.50 -2.37 10.21
C THR A 78 4.41 -1.63 10.97
N VAL A 79 4.01 -0.47 10.44
CA VAL A 79 2.77 0.23 10.77
C VAL A 79 1.83 -0.03 9.59
N SER A 80 0.83 -0.87 9.79
CA SER A 80 0.04 -1.45 8.71
C SER A 80 -1.41 -0.96 8.76
N ASP A 81 -1.90 -0.44 7.64
CA ASP A 81 -3.30 -0.06 7.49
C ASP A 81 -4.05 -1.16 6.72
N PRO A 82 -4.97 -1.91 7.36
CA PRO A 82 -5.69 -3.00 6.73
C PRO A 82 -7.02 -2.55 6.12
N HIS A 83 -7.11 -1.32 5.59
CA HIS A 83 -8.39 -0.83 5.07
C HIS A 83 -8.81 -1.54 3.77
N GLU A 84 -7.85 -2.09 3.03
CA GLU A 84 -8.12 -2.81 1.79
C GLU A 84 -8.98 -4.07 2.04
N ILE A 85 -8.53 -4.93 2.94
CA ILE A 85 -9.32 -6.10 3.31
C ILE A 85 -10.60 -5.70 4.08
N ALA A 86 -10.55 -4.59 4.82
CA ALA A 86 -11.73 -4.08 5.53
C ALA A 86 -12.83 -3.62 4.56
N ASN A 87 -12.49 -3.10 3.38
CA ASN A 87 -13.46 -2.79 2.33
C ASN A 87 -14.19 -4.04 1.82
N VAL A 88 -13.60 -5.23 1.96
CA VAL A 88 -14.19 -6.50 1.52
C VAL A 88 -14.97 -7.19 2.65
N LEU A 89 -14.41 -7.22 3.87
CA LEU A 89 -14.85 -8.06 4.99
C LEU A 89 -15.15 -7.29 6.27
N GLY A 90 -15.04 -5.96 6.26
CA GLY A 90 -15.23 -5.15 7.46
C GLY A 90 -14.20 -5.43 8.55
N THR A 91 -14.65 -5.38 9.80
CA THR A 91 -13.81 -5.68 10.95
C THR A 91 -13.27 -7.11 10.98
N ASP A 92 -13.97 -8.07 10.39
CA ASP A 92 -13.50 -9.46 10.28
C ASP A 92 -12.23 -9.54 9.42
N GLY A 93 -12.10 -8.67 8.40
CA GLY A 93 -10.88 -8.52 7.60
C GLY A 93 -9.72 -7.99 8.44
N VAL A 94 -9.96 -6.98 9.26
CA VAL A 94 -8.94 -6.41 10.17
C VAL A 94 -8.43 -7.48 11.14
N TRP A 95 -9.35 -8.23 11.74
CA TRP A 95 -8.98 -9.32 12.66
C TRP A 95 -8.24 -10.45 11.94
N TYR A 96 -8.61 -10.78 10.70
CA TYR A 96 -7.86 -11.74 9.90
C TYR A 96 -6.39 -11.33 9.74
N MET A 97 -6.12 -10.06 9.42
CA MET A 97 -4.75 -9.54 9.26
C MET A 97 -3.97 -9.60 10.57
N ILE A 98 -4.61 -9.23 11.69
CA ILE A 98 -4.01 -9.29 13.02
C ILE A 98 -3.67 -10.75 13.39
N GLU A 99 -4.63 -11.66 13.29
CA GLU A 99 -4.46 -13.08 13.62
C GLU A 99 -3.38 -13.75 12.76
N ASN A 100 -3.35 -13.44 11.46
CA ASN A 100 -2.33 -13.95 10.56
C ASN A 100 -0.94 -13.39 10.91
N GLY A 101 -0.85 -12.07 11.12
CA GLY A 101 0.40 -11.39 11.50
C GLY A 101 1.00 -11.92 12.80
N GLN A 102 0.18 -12.29 13.79
CA GLN A 102 0.62 -12.84 15.07
C GLN A 102 1.31 -14.22 14.95
N LYS A 103 1.12 -14.93 13.84
CA LYS A 103 1.82 -16.19 13.57
C LYS A 103 3.27 -16.00 13.13
N SER A 104 3.68 -14.75 12.87
CA SER A 104 5.01 -14.36 12.42
C SER A 104 5.78 -13.62 13.53
N PRO A 105 7.11 -13.73 13.57
CA PRO A 105 7.93 -12.92 14.47
C PRO A 105 8.00 -11.44 14.07
N LEU A 106 7.69 -11.06 12.82
CA LEU A 106 7.65 -9.67 12.40
C LEU A 106 6.59 -8.91 13.22
N LYS A 107 6.97 -7.75 13.75
CA LYS A 107 6.10 -6.96 14.63
C LYS A 107 5.13 -6.12 13.80
N PHE A 108 3.99 -6.69 13.45
CA PHE A 108 2.91 -5.96 12.80
C PHE A 108 2.20 -5.06 13.80
N ASN A 109 1.97 -3.80 13.42
CA ASN A 109 1.23 -2.82 14.21
C ASN A 109 0.07 -2.30 13.36
N PHE A 110 -1.08 -2.92 13.50
CA PHE A 110 -2.26 -2.59 12.70
C PHE A 110 -3.01 -1.36 13.22
N GLY A 111 -3.58 -0.59 12.29
CA GLY A 111 -4.50 0.51 12.55
C GLY A 111 -5.97 0.08 12.47
N ALA A 112 -6.86 0.92 13.01
CA ALA A 112 -8.29 0.84 12.74
C ALA A 112 -8.60 1.63 11.46
N PRO A 113 -9.15 1.01 10.41
CA PRO A 113 -9.48 1.72 9.18
C PRO A 113 -10.47 2.86 9.41
N SER A 114 -10.14 4.07 8.95
CA SER A 114 -10.96 5.26 9.20
C SER A 114 -12.04 5.51 8.15
N CYS A 115 -11.82 5.05 6.92
CA CYS A 115 -12.63 5.36 5.74
C CYS A 115 -12.98 4.10 4.95
N VAL A 116 -13.98 3.34 5.43
CA VAL A 116 -14.50 2.13 4.76
C VAL A 116 -16.02 2.23 4.69
N PRO A 117 -16.60 2.35 3.48
CA PRO A 117 -15.93 2.65 2.21
C PRO A 117 -15.28 4.03 2.17
N ALA A 118 -14.37 4.25 1.21
CA ALA A 118 -13.73 5.56 1.01
C ALA A 118 -14.75 6.65 0.68
N THR A 119 -15.78 6.31 -0.12
CA THR A 119 -16.89 7.21 -0.49
C THR A 119 -18.23 6.48 -0.51
N SER A 120 -19.33 7.26 -0.45
CA SER A 120 -20.70 6.74 -0.67
C SER A 120 -21.04 6.53 -2.17
N PHE A 121 -20.15 6.91 -3.09
CA PHE A 121 -20.35 6.84 -4.54
C PHE A 121 -19.91 5.50 -5.15
N GLU A 122 -19.54 4.56 -4.34
CA GLU A 122 -19.13 3.20 -4.70
C GLU A 122 -19.76 2.17 -3.77
N THR A 123 -19.69 0.89 -4.13
CA THR A 123 -20.16 -0.21 -3.30
C THR A 123 -18.96 -1.01 -2.81
N ALA A 124 -18.73 -1.02 -1.51
CA ALA A 124 -17.77 -1.90 -0.86
C ALA A 124 -18.47 -3.17 -0.32
N GLY A 125 -17.69 -4.16 0.07
CA GLY A 125 -18.20 -5.40 0.67
C GLY A 125 -18.67 -5.23 2.10
N ALA A 126 -18.23 -4.17 2.78
CA ALA A 126 -18.57 -3.86 4.17
C ALA A 126 -18.43 -2.35 4.47
N GLU A 127 -18.90 -1.95 5.64
CA GLU A 127 -18.71 -0.63 6.22
C GLU A 127 -18.04 -0.77 7.59
N VAL A 128 -17.16 0.19 7.93
CA VAL A 128 -16.57 0.31 9.27
C VAL A 128 -17.11 1.57 9.93
N THR A 129 -18.01 1.36 10.88
CA THR A 129 -18.69 2.44 11.62
C THR A 129 -17.80 3.07 12.70
N ALA A 130 -18.26 4.15 13.31
CA ALA A 130 -17.57 4.75 14.46
C ALA A 130 -17.54 3.81 15.67
N GLU A 131 -18.59 3.02 15.86
CA GLU A 131 -18.68 2.00 16.92
C GLU A 131 -17.66 0.87 16.69
N ASP A 132 -17.50 0.42 15.45
CA ASP A 132 -16.47 -0.57 15.07
C ASP A 132 -15.06 -0.03 15.35
N ILE A 133 -14.80 1.24 14.99
CA ILE A 133 -13.53 1.91 15.29
C ILE A 133 -13.29 1.98 16.80
N ALA A 134 -14.33 2.26 17.59
CA ALA A 134 -14.21 2.28 19.04
C ALA A 134 -13.83 0.90 19.61
N HIS A 135 -14.42 -0.17 19.08
CA HIS A 135 -14.10 -1.54 19.47
C HIS A 135 -12.68 -1.93 19.06
N LEU A 136 -12.29 -1.62 17.82
CA LEU A 136 -10.93 -1.88 17.33
C LEU A 136 -9.89 -1.13 18.16
N LEU A 137 -10.08 0.17 18.40
CA LEU A 137 -9.14 0.99 19.16
C LEU A 137 -9.10 0.64 20.67
N ALA A 138 -10.11 -0.05 21.21
CA ALA A 138 -10.06 -0.58 22.57
C ALA A 138 -9.10 -1.76 22.70
N SER A 139 -8.79 -2.46 21.61
CA SER A 139 -7.84 -3.58 21.61
C SER A 139 -6.38 -3.10 21.67
N PRO A 140 -5.51 -3.82 22.41
CA PRO A 140 -4.08 -3.54 22.42
C PRO A 140 -3.36 -3.88 21.09
N GLU A 141 -3.94 -4.75 20.26
CA GLU A 141 -3.42 -5.12 18.95
C GLU A 141 -3.53 -3.99 17.91
N VAL A 142 -4.51 -3.10 18.08
CA VAL A 142 -4.73 -1.96 17.19
C VAL A 142 -4.04 -0.73 17.76
N ARG A 143 -3.09 -0.16 17.04
CA ARG A 143 -2.15 0.85 17.58
C ARG A 143 -2.56 2.29 17.31
N TYR A 144 -3.32 2.56 16.25
CA TYR A 144 -3.63 3.90 15.77
C TYR A 144 -4.94 3.92 14.97
N LEU A 145 -5.49 5.10 14.72
CA LEU A 145 -6.51 5.29 13.69
C LEU A 145 -5.80 5.46 12.35
N ALA A 146 -6.06 4.55 11.43
CA ALA A 146 -5.43 4.52 10.13
C ALA A 146 -5.82 5.73 9.27
N GLU A 147 -5.18 5.88 8.13
CA GLU A 147 -5.18 7.08 7.32
C GLU A 147 -6.57 7.72 7.11
N MET A 148 -6.68 9.01 7.47
CA MET A 148 -7.90 9.79 7.32
C MET A 148 -7.99 10.37 5.89
N MET A 149 -8.39 9.55 4.93
CA MET A 149 -8.53 9.92 3.52
C MET A 149 -9.68 10.92 3.29
N ASN A 150 -10.73 10.89 4.13
CA ASN A 150 -11.83 11.85 4.02
C ASN A 150 -11.44 13.23 4.60
N TRP A 151 -10.35 13.83 4.06
CA TRP A 151 -9.94 15.17 4.46
C TRP A 151 -11.01 16.23 4.19
N PRO A 152 -11.89 16.15 3.14
CA PRO A 152 -12.99 17.07 3.01
C PRO A 152 -13.94 17.03 4.21
N GLY A 153 -14.31 15.83 4.68
CA GLY A 153 -15.13 15.69 5.89
C GLY A 153 -14.46 16.27 7.13
N VAL A 154 -13.13 16.19 7.24
CA VAL A 154 -12.38 16.84 8.33
C VAL A 154 -12.49 18.36 8.26
N ILE A 155 -12.27 18.97 7.09
CA ILE A 155 -12.25 20.44 6.95
C ILE A 155 -13.63 21.06 6.92
N PHE A 156 -14.68 20.30 6.59
CA PHE A 156 -16.08 20.77 6.63
C PHE A 156 -16.84 20.34 7.90
N ASP A 157 -16.11 19.75 8.89
CA ASP A 157 -16.66 19.31 10.18
C ASP A 157 -17.79 18.29 10.04
N ASP A 158 -17.65 17.33 9.12
CA ASP A 158 -18.61 16.23 9.00
C ASP A 158 -18.76 15.49 10.34
N PRO A 159 -19.99 15.35 10.87
CA PRO A 159 -20.20 14.79 12.21
C PRO A 159 -19.67 13.36 12.37
N SER A 160 -19.76 12.51 11.34
CA SER A 160 -19.30 11.12 11.40
C SER A 160 -17.77 11.07 11.45
N VAL A 161 -17.09 11.89 10.65
CA VAL A 161 -15.64 12.01 10.64
C VAL A 161 -15.14 12.57 11.97
N GLN A 162 -15.78 13.63 12.49
CA GLN A 162 -15.42 14.20 13.79
C GLN A 162 -15.57 13.17 14.92
N HIS A 163 -16.64 12.37 14.88
CA HIS A 163 -16.85 11.31 15.87
C HIS A 163 -15.71 10.27 15.86
N LYS A 164 -15.26 9.81 14.69
CA LYS A 164 -14.13 8.88 14.54
C LYS A 164 -12.83 9.47 15.12
N LEU A 165 -12.54 10.73 14.84
CA LEU A 165 -11.38 11.45 15.37
C LEU A 165 -11.45 11.59 16.91
N ASP A 166 -12.64 11.91 17.46
CA ASP A 166 -12.83 12.00 18.91
C ASP A 166 -12.66 10.66 19.64
N ILE A 167 -13.02 9.54 18.98
CA ILE A 167 -12.79 8.19 19.49
C ILE A 167 -11.29 7.92 19.60
N ALA A 168 -10.52 8.18 18.55
CA ALA A 168 -9.06 8.01 18.55
C ALA A 168 -8.38 8.87 19.63
N LYS A 169 -8.82 10.13 19.73
CA LYS A 169 -8.33 11.05 20.76
C LYS A 169 -8.62 10.55 22.19
N ARG A 170 -9.83 10.03 22.45
CA ARG A 170 -10.18 9.44 23.76
C ARG A 170 -9.37 8.18 24.06
N ALA A 171 -9.07 7.38 23.03
CA ALA A 171 -8.21 6.20 23.15
C ALA A 171 -6.72 6.56 23.36
N GLY A 172 -6.33 7.83 23.19
CA GLY A 172 -4.94 8.26 23.30
C GLY A 172 -4.04 7.70 22.18
N LYS A 173 -4.63 7.32 21.04
CA LYS A 173 -3.91 6.69 19.92
C LYS A 173 -3.67 7.71 18.81
N PRO A 174 -2.54 7.63 18.07
CA PRO A 174 -2.25 8.50 16.94
C PRO A 174 -3.31 8.38 15.85
N VAL A 175 -3.42 9.41 15.02
CA VAL A 175 -4.23 9.43 13.81
C VAL A 175 -3.33 9.71 12.63
N ASP A 176 -3.34 8.83 11.64
CA ASP A 176 -2.62 9.03 10.41
C ASP A 176 -3.46 9.80 9.37
N GLY A 177 -2.77 10.46 8.47
CA GLY A 177 -3.38 11.28 7.44
C GLY A 177 -3.03 10.85 6.03
N HIS A 178 -3.93 11.24 5.14
CA HIS A 178 -3.86 11.09 3.69
C HIS A 178 -4.50 12.34 3.08
N ALA A 179 -3.70 13.32 2.71
CA ALA A 179 -4.23 14.62 2.25
C ALA A 179 -3.37 15.23 1.13
N PRO A 180 -3.38 14.60 -0.09
CA PRO A 180 -2.57 15.05 -1.21
C PRO A 180 -2.92 16.48 -1.61
N GLY A 181 -1.89 17.33 -1.77
CA GLY A 181 -2.03 18.71 -2.21
C GLY A 181 -2.65 19.68 -1.18
N LEU A 182 -3.02 19.21 0.01
CA LEU A 182 -3.69 20.05 1.01
C LEU A 182 -2.71 21.06 1.63
N MET A 183 -3.03 22.35 1.52
CA MET A 183 -2.19 23.46 1.97
C MET A 183 -2.98 24.58 2.67
N GLY A 184 -2.26 25.54 3.24
CA GLY A 184 -2.82 26.77 3.78
C GLY A 184 -3.80 26.53 4.95
N LYS A 185 -4.90 27.27 4.99
CA LYS A 185 -5.90 27.19 6.07
C LYS A 185 -6.55 25.81 6.21
N GLN A 186 -6.74 25.11 5.10
CA GLN A 186 -7.33 23.78 5.10
C GLN A 186 -6.37 22.76 5.74
N ALA A 187 -5.08 22.77 5.38
CA ALA A 187 -4.09 21.91 6.03
C ALA A 187 -3.96 22.24 7.53
N LEU A 188 -3.99 23.51 7.92
CA LEU A 188 -3.97 23.89 9.34
C LEU A 188 -5.19 23.33 10.09
N LYS A 189 -6.37 23.37 9.48
CA LYS A 189 -7.57 22.78 10.08
C LYS A 189 -7.44 21.27 10.23
N TYR A 190 -6.96 20.58 9.19
CA TYR A 190 -6.71 19.13 9.20
C TYR A 190 -5.75 18.75 10.35
N ILE A 191 -4.60 19.43 10.45
CA ILE A 191 -3.61 19.23 11.51
C ILE A 191 -4.21 19.51 12.90
N SER A 192 -5.02 20.58 13.05
CA SER A 192 -5.62 20.96 14.33
C SER A 192 -6.61 19.94 14.90
N LYS A 193 -7.10 19.01 14.05
CA LYS A 193 -7.96 17.90 14.47
C LYS A 193 -7.19 16.71 15.07
N GLY A 194 -5.85 16.80 15.16
CA GLY A 194 -4.99 15.81 15.77
C GLY A 194 -4.42 14.78 14.78
N ILE A 195 -4.62 14.99 13.48
CA ILE A 195 -4.03 14.16 12.43
C ILE A 195 -2.54 14.49 12.36
N SER A 196 -1.68 13.46 12.50
CA SER A 196 -0.29 13.65 12.89
C SER A 196 0.74 13.35 11.79
N THR A 197 0.34 12.63 10.73
CA THR A 197 1.22 12.21 9.63
C THR A 197 0.59 12.53 8.27
N ASP A 198 1.42 12.49 7.22
CA ASP A 198 0.97 12.47 5.82
C ASP A 198 2.05 11.85 4.93
N HIS A 199 1.71 10.86 4.11
CA HIS A 199 2.58 10.20 3.15
C HIS A 199 2.28 10.61 1.70
N GLU A 200 1.21 11.38 1.47
CA GLU A 200 0.71 11.76 0.15
C GLU A 200 1.35 13.03 -0.44
N CYS A 201 2.25 13.69 0.29
CA CYS A 201 2.91 14.89 -0.22
C CYS A 201 3.68 14.60 -1.51
N TYR A 202 3.28 15.19 -2.62
CA TYR A 202 3.97 15.08 -3.91
C TYR A 202 4.71 16.36 -4.33
N MET A 203 4.53 17.46 -3.58
CA MET A 203 5.21 18.73 -3.77
C MET A 203 6.08 19.10 -2.56
N ILE A 204 7.29 19.61 -2.83
CA ILE A 204 8.23 20.00 -1.76
C ILE A 204 7.68 21.11 -0.85
N ASP A 205 6.93 22.05 -1.40
CA ASP A 205 6.37 23.17 -0.64
C ASP A 205 5.21 22.74 0.24
N GLU A 206 4.41 21.77 -0.21
CA GLU A 206 3.38 21.11 0.57
C GLU A 206 3.98 20.41 1.80
N ALA A 207 4.94 19.53 1.58
CA ALA A 207 5.62 18.80 2.66
C ALA A 207 6.29 19.76 3.65
N ARG A 208 6.97 20.80 3.13
CA ARG A 208 7.59 21.83 3.97
C ARG A 208 6.56 22.59 4.79
N PHE A 209 5.38 22.87 4.23
CA PHE A 209 4.29 23.54 4.96
C PHE A 209 3.81 22.65 6.12
N LYS A 210 3.49 21.38 5.87
CA LYS A 210 3.01 20.43 6.88
C LYS A 210 4.04 20.23 7.99
N LEU A 211 5.33 20.01 7.65
CA LEU A 211 6.44 19.90 8.61
C LEU A 211 6.59 21.14 9.50
N LYS A 212 6.47 22.35 8.95
CA LYS A 212 6.54 23.61 9.73
C LYS A 212 5.41 23.75 10.74
N HIS A 213 4.29 23.08 10.51
CA HIS A 213 3.12 23.15 11.39
C HIS A 213 2.96 21.90 12.27
N GLY A 214 4.03 21.11 12.41
CA GLY A 214 4.11 20.01 13.38
C GLY A 214 3.61 18.66 12.89
N MET A 215 3.08 18.56 11.66
CA MET A 215 2.73 17.27 11.05
C MET A 215 4.01 16.55 10.63
N LYS A 216 4.07 15.24 10.81
CA LYS A 216 5.16 14.43 10.28
C LYS A 216 4.88 14.08 8.83
N VAL A 217 5.94 14.01 8.02
CA VAL A 217 5.85 13.60 6.62
C VAL A 217 6.58 12.28 6.43
N ILE A 218 5.90 11.34 5.78
CA ILE A 218 6.46 10.03 5.49
C ILE A 218 6.86 10.01 4.01
N ILE A 219 8.12 9.69 3.73
CA ILE A 219 8.61 9.49 2.36
C ILE A 219 8.23 8.09 1.94
N ARG A 220 7.48 7.97 0.84
CA ARG A 220 7.04 6.69 0.32
C ARG A 220 7.70 6.31 -1.01
N GLU A 221 7.93 5.01 -1.16
CA GLU A 221 8.37 4.35 -2.39
C GLU A 221 7.56 3.07 -2.62
N GLY A 222 6.32 3.27 -3.02
CA GLY A 222 5.45 2.20 -3.52
C GLY A 222 5.85 1.74 -4.91
N SER A 223 5.08 0.84 -5.50
CA SER A 223 5.35 0.39 -6.87
C SER A 223 4.96 1.42 -7.94
N ALA A 224 3.93 2.23 -7.69
CA ALA A 224 3.53 3.33 -8.56
C ALA A 224 3.83 4.70 -7.96
N ALA A 225 3.31 5.00 -6.78
CA ALA A 225 3.42 6.31 -6.17
C ALA A 225 4.75 6.47 -5.42
N LYS A 226 5.59 7.39 -5.90
CA LYS A 226 6.95 7.61 -5.39
C LYS A 226 7.21 9.10 -5.18
N ASN A 227 7.61 9.48 -3.97
CA ASN A 227 7.89 10.88 -3.64
C ASN A 227 9.30 11.13 -3.07
N PHE A 228 10.16 10.10 -3.02
CA PHE A 228 11.49 10.21 -2.44
C PHE A 228 12.31 11.34 -3.08
N ASP A 229 12.37 11.41 -4.41
CA ASP A 229 13.22 12.39 -5.10
C ASP A 229 12.79 13.83 -4.82
N THR A 230 11.48 14.05 -4.72
CA THR A 230 10.89 15.35 -4.39
C THR A 230 11.17 15.75 -2.95
N LEU A 231 11.09 14.80 -2.00
CA LEU A 231 11.12 15.12 -0.57
C LEU A 231 12.50 14.96 0.08
N ALA A 232 13.41 14.20 -0.53
CA ALA A 232 14.77 13.99 0.00
C ALA A 232 15.53 15.29 0.38
N PRO A 233 15.41 16.41 -0.35
CA PRO A 233 16.04 17.67 0.04
C PRO A 233 15.62 18.21 1.43
N LEU A 234 14.45 17.79 1.94
CA LEU A 234 13.95 18.22 3.25
C LEU A 234 14.58 17.45 4.42
N ILE A 235 15.14 16.26 4.17
CA ILE A 235 15.66 15.35 5.20
C ILE A 235 16.70 16.06 6.08
N ASN A 236 17.67 16.77 5.47
CA ASN A 236 18.74 17.39 6.23
C ASN A 236 18.25 18.33 7.34
N LYS A 237 17.09 18.96 7.14
CA LYS A 237 16.51 19.90 8.10
C LYS A 237 15.45 19.28 8.99
N TYR A 238 14.65 18.36 8.46
CA TYR A 238 13.42 17.88 9.12
C TYR A 238 13.46 16.38 9.49
N PHE A 239 14.63 15.72 9.43
CA PHE A 239 14.77 14.27 9.69
C PHE A 239 14.08 13.81 10.97
N GLY A 240 14.04 14.62 12.03
CA GLY A 240 13.34 14.28 13.28
C GLY A 240 11.80 14.27 13.18
N GLN A 241 11.25 14.74 12.05
CA GLN A 241 9.80 14.75 11.78
C GLN A 241 9.47 13.99 10.49
N MET A 242 10.42 13.21 9.97
CA MET A 242 10.22 12.43 8.74
C MET A 242 10.45 10.94 9.00
N MET A 243 9.80 10.10 8.23
CA MET A 243 9.91 8.63 8.27
C MET A 243 9.96 8.08 6.85
N PHE A 244 10.18 6.77 6.70
CA PHE A 244 10.10 6.06 5.42
C PHE A 244 8.98 5.04 5.45
N CYS A 245 8.35 4.83 4.28
CA CYS A 245 7.36 3.78 4.09
C CYS A 245 7.41 3.17 2.70
N SER A 246 6.81 1.99 2.57
CA SER A 246 6.60 1.33 1.28
C SER A 246 5.22 1.61 0.69
N ASP A 247 4.21 1.90 1.51
CA ASP A 247 2.84 2.12 1.08
C ASP A 247 2.32 0.94 0.21
N ASP A 248 1.84 1.19 -1.01
CA ASP A 248 1.42 0.16 -1.98
C ASP A 248 2.62 -0.44 -2.70
N LYS A 249 3.13 -1.57 -2.23
CA LYS A 249 4.29 -2.23 -2.81
C LYS A 249 3.93 -3.62 -3.32
N HIS A 250 4.08 -3.83 -4.63
CA HIS A 250 3.82 -5.10 -5.30
C HIS A 250 4.86 -6.18 -4.98
N PRO A 251 4.54 -7.47 -5.17
CA PRO A 251 5.39 -8.57 -4.70
C PRO A 251 6.76 -8.64 -5.37
N ASP A 252 6.85 -8.31 -6.65
CA ASP A 252 8.10 -8.26 -7.40
C ASP A 252 9.06 -7.18 -6.87
N ASP A 253 8.56 -5.95 -6.66
CA ASP A 253 9.34 -4.86 -6.05
C ASP A 253 9.72 -5.17 -4.58
N LEU A 254 8.87 -5.89 -3.85
CA LEU A 254 9.16 -6.29 -2.47
C LEU A 254 10.31 -7.30 -2.40
N LEU A 255 10.40 -8.21 -3.36
CA LEU A 255 11.52 -9.16 -3.47
C LEU A 255 12.86 -8.45 -3.77
N GLU A 256 12.85 -7.34 -4.51
CA GLU A 256 14.05 -6.53 -4.76
C GLU A 256 14.56 -5.82 -3.50
N GLY A 257 13.66 -5.39 -2.63
CA GLY A 257 14.01 -4.72 -1.38
C GLY A 257 12.84 -3.97 -0.75
N HIS A 258 13.08 -3.50 0.46
CA HIS A 258 12.10 -2.82 1.29
C HIS A 258 12.66 -1.46 1.80
N ILE A 259 12.52 -1.14 3.07
CA ILE A 259 13.04 0.11 3.67
C ILE A 259 14.57 0.26 3.50
N ASN A 260 15.32 -0.85 3.41
CA ASN A 260 16.75 -0.83 3.15
C ASN A 260 17.14 -0.07 1.86
N LEU A 261 16.29 -0.12 0.81
CA LEU A 261 16.54 0.60 -0.44
C LEU A 261 16.41 2.12 -0.26
N LEU A 262 15.44 2.60 0.54
CA LEU A 262 15.31 4.03 0.83
C LEU A 262 16.50 4.52 1.65
N VAL A 263 16.94 3.73 2.63
CA VAL A 263 18.13 4.02 3.44
C VAL A 263 19.37 4.12 2.56
N LYS A 264 19.64 3.11 1.72
CA LYS A 264 20.74 3.09 0.76
C LYS A 264 20.71 4.32 -0.16
N ARG A 265 19.55 4.61 -0.75
CA ARG A 265 19.36 5.73 -1.67
C ARG A 265 19.58 7.09 -1.01
N ALA A 266 19.12 7.25 0.23
CA ALA A 266 19.31 8.50 0.99
C ALA A 266 20.79 8.74 1.33
N VAL A 267 21.51 7.71 1.77
CA VAL A 267 22.95 7.81 2.06
C VAL A 267 23.75 8.05 0.78
N ALA A 268 23.42 7.40 -0.34
CA ALA A 268 24.06 7.62 -1.64
C ALA A 268 23.89 9.06 -2.15
N ARG A 269 22.88 9.80 -1.69
CA ARG A 269 22.72 11.25 -1.95
C ARG A 269 23.55 12.15 -1.02
N GLY A 270 24.40 11.57 -0.17
CA GLY A 270 25.23 12.30 0.78
C GLY A 270 24.49 12.79 2.02
N ILE A 271 23.29 12.26 2.31
CA ILE A 271 22.59 12.55 3.56
C ILE A 271 23.27 11.80 4.69
N ASP A 272 23.47 12.49 5.82
CA ASP A 272 24.10 11.92 7.01
C ASP A 272 23.42 10.63 7.47
N VAL A 273 24.21 9.57 7.63
CA VAL A 273 23.72 8.22 7.95
C VAL A 273 22.89 8.18 9.23
N PHE A 274 23.23 8.95 10.26
CA PHE A 274 22.49 8.98 11.51
C PHE A 274 21.11 9.61 11.33
N LYS A 275 20.97 10.62 10.47
CA LYS A 275 19.68 11.22 10.14
C LYS A 275 18.79 10.21 9.41
N VAL A 276 19.35 9.50 8.45
CA VAL A 276 18.66 8.48 7.66
C VAL A 276 18.19 7.34 8.56
N LEU A 277 19.08 6.81 9.39
CA LEU A 277 18.74 5.72 10.31
C LEU A 277 17.77 6.16 11.41
N GLN A 278 17.79 7.42 11.84
CA GLN A 278 16.77 7.94 12.75
C GLN A 278 15.38 7.87 12.12
N MET A 279 15.24 8.22 10.83
CA MET A 279 13.97 8.12 10.09
C MET A 279 13.50 6.68 9.92
N ALA A 280 14.42 5.75 9.66
CA ALA A 280 14.12 4.35 9.35
C ALA A 280 13.90 3.46 10.60
N CYS A 281 14.44 3.85 11.77
CA CYS A 281 14.51 2.97 12.93
C CYS A 281 13.94 3.59 14.21
N ILE A 282 14.03 4.92 14.40
CA ILE A 282 13.70 5.57 15.67
C ILE A 282 12.37 6.30 15.61
N ASN A 283 12.20 7.17 14.61
CA ASN A 283 11.02 8.03 14.52
C ASN A 283 9.70 7.25 14.49
N PRO A 284 9.56 6.13 13.71
CA PRO A 284 8.33 5.33 13.74
C PRO A 284 8.06 4.73 15.11
N VAL A 285 9.10 4.19 15.76
CA VAL A 285 8.98 3.58 17.09
C VAL A 285 8.47 4.60 18.11
N GLU A 286 9.06 5.81 18.13
CA GLU A 286 8.67 6.87 19.07
C GLU A 286 7.29 7.45 18.75
N HIS A 287 6.95 7.59 17.45
CA HIS A 287 5.68 8.18 17.05
C HIS A 287 4.47 7.31 17.41
N TYR A 288 4.57 6.02 17.10
CA TYR A 288 3.47 5.08 17.31
C TYR A 288 3.57 4.31 18.64
N GLY A 289 4.62 4.57 19.44
CA GLY A 289 4.85 3.87 20.72
C GLY A 289 5.03 2.35 20.54
N LEU A 290 5.82 1.96 19.53
CA LEU A 290 5.98 0.54 19.16
C LEU A 290 6.87 -0.20 20.17
N ASP A 291 6.54 -1.46 20.43
CA ASP A 291 7.38 -2.36 21.23
C ASP A 291 8.54 -2.94 20.39
N VAL A 292 9.41 -2.05 19.90
CA VAL A 292 10.57 -2.35 19.06
C VAL A 292 11.83 -1.79 19.70
N GLY A 293 12.87 -2.63 19.76
CA GLY A 293 14.15 -2.23 20.34
C GLY A 293 14.93 -1.26 19.43
N THR A 294 15.57 -0.27 20.04
CA THR A 294 16.36 0.77 19.38
C THR A 294 17.84 0.71 19.74
N LEU A 295 18.33 -0.47 20.08
CA LEU A 295 19.72 -0.76 20.51
C LEU A 295 20.14 -0.08 21.81
N GLN A 296 19.25 0.06 22.76
CA GLN A 296 19.60 0.47 24.12
C GLN A 296 19.66 -0.75 25.07
N GLN A 297 20.39 -0.62 26.15
CA GLN A 297 20.40 -1.66 27.19
C GLN A 297 19.00 -1.79 27.80
N GLY A 298 18.48 -3.02 27.86
CA GLY A 298 17.12 -3.32 28.28
C GLY A 298 16.11 -3.48 27.17
N ASP A 299 16.40 -2.96 25.96
CA ASP A 299 15.54 -3.10 24.79
C ASP A 299 15.44 -4.56 24.31
N TRP A 300 14.39 -4.88 23.59
CA TRP A 300 14.34 -6.07 22.76
C TRP A 300 15.50 -6.07 21.77
N ALA A 301 16.08 -7.22 21.50
CA ALA A 301 17.11 -7.37 20.48
C ALA A 301 16.47 -7.47 19.08
N ASP A 302 15.89 -6.35 18.63
CA ASP A 302 15.36 -6.12 17.29
C ASP A 302 16.43 -5.38 16.49
N LEU A 303 17.29 -6.12 15.84
CA LEU A 303 18.49 -5.55 15.23
C LEU A 303 18.87 -6.25 13.94
N ILE A 304 19.64 -5.57 13.14
CA ILE A 304 20.22 -6.12 11.91
C ILE A 304 21.75 -6.03 11.94
N ILE A 305 22.35 -6.97 11.23
CA ILE A 305 23.78 -6.93 10.93
C ILE A 305 23.91 -6.66 9.42
N VAL A 306 24.62 -5.58 9.08
CA VAL A 306 24.92 -5.24 7.69
C VAL A 306 26.43 -5.31 7.42
N ASP A 307 26.80 -5.47 6.16
CA ASP A 307 28.19 -5.52 5.71
C ASP A 307 28.87 -4.14 5.78
N ASN A 308 28.17 -3.08 5.36
CA ASN A 308 28.67 -1.71 5.33
C ASN A 308 27.51 -0.69 5.46
N LEU A 309 27.86 0.60 5.59
CA LEU A 309 26.88 1.70 5.73
C LEU A 309 26.68 2.48 4.40
N THR A 310 27.00 1.88 3.28
CA THR A 310 26.77 2.43 1.93
C THR A 310 25.70 1.62 1.21
N ASP A 311 25.88 0.30 1.16
CA ASP A 311 24.99 -0.62 0.46
C ASP A 311 23.90 -1.19 1.35
N PHE A 312 24.17 -1.27 2.66
CA PHE A 312 23.26 -1.82 3.67
C PHE A 312 22.78 -3.24 3.33
N ASN A 313 23.67 -4.10 2.78
CA ASN A 313 23.34 -5.50 2.55
C ASN A 313 23.11 -6.20 3.89
N VAL A 314 21.90 -6.65 4.11
CA VAL A 314 21.49 -7.27 5.36
C VAL A 314 22.04 -8.69 5.42
N LEU A 315 22.90 -8.95 6.42
CA LEU A 315 23.49 -10.27 6.66
C LEU A 315 22.68 -11.11 7.63
N LYS A 316 22.07 -10.47 8.63
CA LYS A 316 21.18 -11.11 9.60
C LYS A 316 20.15 -10.13 10.13
N THR A 317 18.96 -10.65 10.40
CA THR A 317 17.90 -9.93 11.11
C THR A 317 17.52 -10.70 12.37
N TYR A 318 17.44 -9.97 13.48
CA TYR A 318 17.01 -10.48 14.77
C TYR A 318 15.73 -9.78 15.20
N ILE A 319 14.76 -10.53 15.71
CA ILE A 319 13.55 -10.01 16.35
C ILE A 319 13.39 -10.72 17.70
N ASN A 320 13.24 -9.93 18.77
CA ASN A 320 13.21 -10.43 20.14
C ASN A 320 14.37 -11.39 20.44
N GLY A 321 15.56 -11.14 19.87
CA GLY A 321 16.77 -11.93 20.04
C GLY A 321 16.84 -13.21 19.23
N ASP A 322 15.79 -13.59 18.49
CA ASP A 322 15.82 -14.75 17.60
C ASP A 322 16.31 -14.33 16.21
N VAL A 323 17.13 -15.17 15.58
CA VAL A 323 17.51 -14.99 14.17
C VAL A 323 16.31 -15.34 13.30
N VAL A 324 15.74 -14.37 12.63
CA VAL A 324 14.58 -14.55 11.72
C VAL A 324 14.97 -14.60 10.26
N SER A 325 16.16 -14.05 9.92
CA SER A 325 16.73 -14.14 8.57
C SER A 325 18.26 -14.12 8.60
N GLU A 326 18.89 -14.84 7.67
CA GLU A 326 20.32 -14.81 7.44
C GLU A 326 20.64 -14.93 5.94
N ARG A 327 21.41 -13.97 5.40
CA ARG A 327 21.90 -13.92 4.02
C ARG A 327 20.81 -14.14 2.96
N GLY A 328 19.71 -13.42 3.10
CA GLY A 328 18.57 -13.48 2.18
C GLY A 328 17.66 -14.69 2.36
N ARG A 329 17.92 -15.55 3.36
CA ARG A 329 17.06 -16.67 3.71
C ARG A 329 16.32 -16.38 5.01
N ASP A 330 15.00 -16.47 5.00
CA ASP A 330 14.17 -16.41 6.20
C ASP A 330 14.13 -17.76 6.93
N TYR A 331 13.70 -17.71 8.21
CA TYR A 331 13.48 -18.89 9.06
C TYR A 331 12.04 -18.95 9.59
N ILE A 332 11.14 -18.14 9.01
CA ILE A 332 9.74 -18.08 9.41
C ILE A 332 9.01 -19.33 8.88
N LYS A 333 8.34 -20.02 9.79
CA LYS A 333 7.50 -21.16 9.43
C LYS A 333 6.06 -20.66 9.29
N THR A 334 5.42 -21.02 8.20
CA THR A 334 4.01 -20.71 7.93
C THR A 334 3.22 -22.01 7.84
N GLU A 335 1.93 -21.91 8.15
CA GLU A 335 0.94 -22.96 7.97
C GLU A 335 -0.09 -22.49 6.94
N PRO A 336 -0.80 -23.42 6.26
CA PRO A 336 -1.87 -23.05 5.35
C PRO A 336 -2.92 -22.19 6.04
N GLU A 337 -3.30 -21.09 5.39
CA GLU A 337 -4.25 -20.12 5.93
C GLU A 337 -5.69 -20.44 5.50
N ARG A 338 -6.65 -20.07 6.35
CA ARG A 338 -8.07 -20.14 5.98
C ARG A 338 -8.36 -19.16 4.84
N ILE A 339 -9.12 -19.62 3.86
CA ILE A 339 -9.64 -18.75 2.81
C ILE A 339 -10.85 -17.99 3.37
N VAL A 340 -10.81 -16.66 3.27
CA VAL A 340 -11.90 -15.74 3.61
C VAL A 340 -12.18 -14.87 2.40
N ASN A 341 -13.45 -14.67 2.05
CA ASN A 341 -13.79 -13.85 0.89
C ASN A 341 -15.26 -13.40 0.94
N ASN A 342 -15.55 -12.33 0.22
CA ASN A 342 -16.91 -11.85 -0.06
C ASN A 342 -17.03 -11.66 -1.58
N PHE A 343 -17.62 -12.67 -2.26
CA PHE A 343 -17.69 -12.72 -3.72
C PHE A 343 -18.96 -13.45 -4.16
N ASN A 344 -19.98 -12.71 -4.62
CA ASN A 344 -21.37 -13.18 -4.71
C ASN A 344 -22.02 -12.95 -6.09
N ILE A 345 -21.25 -13.09 -7.18
CA ILE A 345 -21.75 -12.90 -8.54
C ILE A 345 -21.49 -14.13 -9.42
N GLY A 346 -22.33 -14.30 -10.43
CA GLY A 346 -22.17 -15.31 -11.47
C GLY A 346 -21.41 -14.80 -12.70
N LEU A 347 -21.15 -15.74 -13.62
CA LEU A 347 -20.46 -15.42 -14.89
C LEU A 347 -21.23 -14.37 -15.68
N LYS A 348 -20.47 -13.48 -16.34
CA LYS A 348 -20.98 -12.43 -17.21
C LYS A 348 -21.02 -12.88 -18.67
N LYS A 349 -21.77 -12.13 -19.48
CA LYS A 349 -21.86 -12.30 -20.94
C LYS A 349 -21.24 -11.07 -21.63
N PRO A 350 -20.74 -11.19 -22.87
CA PRO A 350 -20.22 -10.02 -23.59
C PRO A 350 -21.22 -8.86 -23.68
N SER A 351 -22.53 -9.18 -23.81
CA SER A 351 -23.59 -8.16 -23.81
C SER A 351 -23.70 -7.34 -22.53
N ASP A 352 -23.18 -7.80 -21.40
CA ASP A 352 -23.22 -7.06 -20.13
C ASP A 352 -22.24 -5.88 -20.12
N PHE A 353 -21.27 -5.87 -21.05
CA PHE A 353 -20.28 -4.81 -21.27
C PHE A 353 -20.63 -3.88 -22.44
N ALA A 354 -21.71 -4.18 -23.15
CA ALA A 354 -22.18 -3.34 -24.25
C ALA A 354 -22.70 -2.00 -23.70
N LEU A 355 -22.26 -0.90 -24.29
CA LEU A 355 -22.62 0.46 -23.86
C LEU A 355 -23.44 1.15 -24.94
N PRO A 356 -24.77 1.27 -24.80
CA PRO A 356 -25.59 2.04 -25.73
C PRO A 356 -25.37 3.55 -25.51
N LEU A 357 -25.04 4.24 -26.59
CA LEU A 357 -24.90 5.70 -26.60
C LEU A 357 -25.62 6.30 -27.80
N THR A 358 -25.95 7.58 -27.69
CA THR A 358 -26.60 8.36 -28.77
C THR A 358 -25.66 9.37 -29.43
N LYS A 359 -24.58 9.74 -28.71
CA LYS A 359 -23.55 10.68 -29.19
C LYS A 359 -22.20 9.99 -29.31
N THR A 360 -21.39 10.54 -30.20
CA THR A 360 -20.00 10.07 -30.40
C THR A 360 -18.97 10.81 -29.58
N ASP A 361 -19.30 12.01 -29.10
CA ASP A 361 -18.41 12.83 -28.27
C ASP A 361 -18.59 12.43 -26.80
N ILE A 362 -17.48 12.02 -26.14
CA ILE A 362 -17.49 11.41 -24.82
C ILE A 362 -16.41 11.96 -23.90
N ASN A 363 -16.63 11.80 -22.58
CA ASN A 363 -15.63 11.98 -21.54
C ASN A 363 -14.82 10.69 -21.39
N VAL A 364 -13.50 10.81 -21.42
CA VAL A 364 -12.55 9.68 -21.35
C VAL A 364 -11.61 9.89 -20.15
N ILE A 365 -11.35 8.84 -19.40
CA ILE A 365 -10.33 8.84 -18.35
C ILE A 365 -8.96 8.82 -19.02
N GLU A 366 -8.13 9.85 -18.83
CA GLU A 366 -6.76 9.87 -19.34
C GLU A 366 -5.78 9.47 -18.24
N VAL A 367 -5.16 8.31 -18.41
CA VAL A 367 -4.15 7.76 -17.46
C VAL A 367 -2.83 8.49 -17.64
N LEU A 368 -2.15 8.73 -16.51
CA LEU A 368 -0.78 9.26 -16.46
C LEU A 368 0.13 8.19 -15.86
N ASP A 369 1.08 7.68 -16.64
CA ASP A 369 1.98 6.61 -16.18
C ASP A 369 2.74 7.01 -14.90
N GLY A 370 2.78 6.10 -13.93
CA GLY A 370 3.43 6.31 -12.65
C GLY A 370 2.72 7.29 -11.70
N GLN A 371 1.47 7.70 -11.99
CA GLN A 371 0.69 8.61 -11.16
C GLN A 371 -0.68 8.02 -10.81
N LEU A 372 -1.22 8.41 -9.65
CA LEU A 372 -2.57 8.04 -9.21
C LEU A 372 -3.64 8.97 -9.79
N ILE A 373 -3.28 10.21 -10.06
CA ILE A 373 -4.17 11.21 -10.67
C ILE A 373 -4.41 10.88 -12.15
N THR A 374 -5.57 11.29 -12.64
CA THR A 374 -5.94 11.20 -14.06
C THR A 374 -6.25 12.58 -14.62
N LYS A 375 -6.57 12.65 -15.91
CA LYS A 375 -7.13 13.85 -16.55
C LYS A 375 -8.45 13.51 -17.22
N VAL A 376 -9.19 14.56 -17.56
CA VAL A 376 -10.35 14.46 -18.45
C VAL A 376 -9.87 14.65 -19.88
N PHE A 377 -10.06 13.64 -20.73
CA PHE A 377 -9.84 13.76 -22.17
C PHE A 377 -11.19 13.81 -22.88
N GLU A 378 -11.36 14.75 -23.82
CA GLU A 378 -12.53 14.86 -24.67
C GLU A 378 -12.30 13.99 -25.91
N GLY A 379 -12.92 12.82 -25.91
CA GLY A 379 -12.72 11.80 -26.94
C GLY A 379 -13.85 11.70 -27.95
N LYS A 380 -13.57 11.03 -29.06
CA LYS A 380 -14.57 10.66 -30.05
C LYS A 380 -14.51 9.17 -30.34
N ILE A 381 -15.67 8.52 -30.38
CA ILE A 381 -15.80 7.08 -30.66
C ILE A 381 -16.76 6.83 -31.81
N SER A 382 -16.76 5.60 -32.30
CA SER A 382 -17.74 5.12 -33.27
C SER A 382 -18.91 4.43 -32.56
N LEU A 383 -20.08 4.46 -33.22
CA LEU A 383 -21.25 3.72 -32.80
C LEU A 383 -21.58 2.67 -33.87
N GLU A 384 -21.65 1.41 -33.48
CA GLU A 384 -22.11 0.31 -34.31
C GLU A 384 -23.45 -0.21 -33.78
N ASN A 385 -24.51 -0.07 -34.57
CA ASN A 385 -25.88 -0.42 -34.16
C ASN A 385 -26.32 0.26 -32.86
N GLY A 386 -25.84 1.50 -32.59
CA GLY A 386 -26.13 2.26 -31.38
C GLY A 386 -25.30 1.86 -30.18
N LEU A 387 -24.32 0.97 -30.33
CA LEU A 387 -23.38 0.56 -29.28
C LEU A 387 -22.04 1.23 -29.50
N ALA A 388 -21.45 1.72 -28.43
CA ALA A 388 -20.14 2.36 -28.44
C ALA A 388 -19.01 1.34 -28.63
N THR A 389 -18.12 1.60 -29.61
CA THR A 389 -16.97 0.74 -29.91
C THR A 389 -15.66 1.41 -29.56
N PRO A 390 -14.68 0.69 -28.98
CA PRO A 390 -13.33 1.21 -28.73
C PRO A 390 -12.63 1.67 -30.01
N SER A 391 -11.76 2.68 -29.90
CA SER A 391 -10.84 3.11 -30.96
C SER A 391 -9.41 2.73 -30.60
N VAL A 392 -8.95 1.58 -31.08
CA VAL A 392 -7.59 1.09 -30.81
C VAL A 392 -6.52 1.99 -31.42
N SER A 393 -6.81 2.61 -32.56
CA SER A 393 -5.90 3.57 -33.22
C SER A 393 -5.67 4.83 -32.40
N ASP A 394 -6.69 5.30 -31.69
CA ASP A 394 -6.63 6.51 -30.86
C ASP A 394 -6.34 6.18 -29.39
N ASP A 395 -6.14 4.90 -29.09
CA ASP A 395 -5.96 4.36 -27.73
C ASP A 395 -7.11 4.77 -26.79
N ILE A 396 -8.35 4.70 -27.29
CA ILE A 396 -9.57 4.90 -26.50
C ILE A 396 -10.23 3.54 -26.33
N LEU A 397 -10.04 2.93 -25.16
CA LEU A 397 -10.47 1.56 -24.85
C LEU A 397 -11.67 1.58 -23.90
N LYS A 398 -12.41 0.47 -23.82
CA LYS A 398 -13.42 0.30 -22.77
C LYS A 398 -12.76 -0.03 -21.44
N VAL A 399 -13.26 0.61 -20.38
CA VAL A 399 -12.99 0.26 -18.99
C VAL A 399 -14.32 -0.03 -18.32
N SER A 400 -14.38 -1.13 -17.54
CA SER A 400 -15.60 -1.49 -16.83
C SER A 400 -15.32 -1.84 -15.38
N VAL A 401 -16.29 -1.56 -14.49
CA VAL A 401 -16.29 -2.00 -13.10
C VAL A 401 -17.49 -2.92 -12.87
N VAL A 402 -17.19 -4.15 -12.43
CA VAL A 402 -18.18 -5.18 -12.12
C VAL A 402 -18.27 -5.31 -10.62
N ASN A 403 -19.42 -4.99 -10.04
CA ASN A 403 -19.68 -5.21 -8.63
C ASN A 403 -19.58 -6.70 -8.32
N ARG A 404 -18.68 -7.09 -7.39
CA ARG A 404 -18.50 -8.50 -7.01
C ARG A 404 -19.32 -8.93 -5.81
N TYR A 405 -19.96 -7.99 -5.14
CA TYR A 405 -20.73 -8.22 -3.91
C TYR A 405 -22.18 -8.53 -4.19
N SER A 406 -22.73 -8.02 -5.29
CA SER A 406 -24.13 -8.22 -5.69
C SER A 406 -24.30 -8.13 -7.20
N GLU A 407 -25.35 -8.84 -7.70
CA GLU A 407 -25.71 -8.78 -9.12
C GLU A 407 -26.40 -7.45 -9.45
N VAL A 408 -25.64 -6.56 -10.07
CA VAL A 408 -26.10 -5.26 -10.59
C VAL A 408 -25.55 -5.07 -12.01
N PRO A 409 -26.10 -4.13 -12.82
CA PRO A 409 -25.55 -3.81 -14.13
C PRO A 409 -24.07 -3.38 -14.04
N VAL A 410 -23.29 -3.75 -15.06
CA VAL A 410 -21.87 -3.37 -15.16
C VAL A 410 -21.76 -1.90 -15.50
N ALA A 411 -20.93 -1.16 -14.76
CA ALA A 411 -20.57 0.22 -15.12
C ALA A 411 -19.44 0.20 -16.15
N THR A 412 -19.69 0.83 -17.31
CA THR A 412 -18.72 0.90 -18.41
C THR A 412 -18.50 2.35 -18.83
N ALA A 413 -17.23 2.70 -19.09
CA ALA A 413 -16.78 4.00 -19.59
C ALA A 413 -15.61 3.83 -20.56
N PHE A 414 -14.90 4.91 -20.87
CA PHE A 414 -13.74 4.89 -21.76
C PHE A 414 -12.49 5.41 -21.07
N ILE A 415 -11.35 4.82 -21.46
CA ILE A 415 -10.03 5.10 -20.89
C ILE A 415 -9.00 5.23 -22.00
N LYS A 416 -7.99 6.07 -21.78
CA LYS A 416 -6.91 6.34 -22.72
C LYS A 416 -5.55 6.15 -22.05
N ASN A 417 -4.52 5.91 -22.87
CA ASN A 417 -3.13 5.68 -22.49
C ASN A 417 -2.86 4.32 -21.82
N PHE A 418 -3.71 3.31 -22.08
CA PHE A 418 -3.41 1.92 -21.71
C PHE A 418 -2.59 1.19 -22.79
N GLY A 419 -2.75 1.55 -24.04
CA GLY A 419 -1.97 1.08 -25.18
C GLY A 419 -2.34 -0.29 -25.73
N LEU A 420 -3.30 -1.04 -25.13
CA LEU A 420 -3.66 -2.37 -25.60
C LEU A 420 -4.11 -2.36 -27.07
N LYS A 421 -3.59 -3.29 -27.86
CA LYS A 421 -3.93 -3.48 -29.28
C LYS A 421 -4.89 -4.66 -29.48
N ARG A 422 -4.96 -5.58 -28.54
CA ARG A 422 -5.86 -6.74 -28.49
C ARG A 422 -6.06 -7.16 -27.05
N GLY A 423 -7.07 -8.00 -26.80
CA GLY A 423 -7.29 -8.63 -25.52
C GLY A 423 -7.80 -7.70 -24.41
N ALA A 424 -7.59 -8.11 -23.16
CA ALA A 424 -8.00 -7.38 -21.98
C ALA A 424 -7.14 -7.75 -20.77
N ILE A 425 -7.07 -6.86 -19.77
CA ILE A 425 -6.54 -7.14 -18.43
C ILE A 425 -7.58 -6.77 -17.37
N ALA A 426 -7.68 -7.58 -16.32
CA ALA A 426 -8.62 -7.35 -15.23
C ALA A 426 -8.01 -7.59 -13.85
N SER A 427 -8.57 -6.97 -12.83
CA SER A 427 -8.13 -7.09 -11.45
C SER A 427 -9.31 -6.99 -10.48
N SER A 428 -9.33 -7.83 -9.42
CA SER A 428 -10.16 -7.62 -8.24
C SER A 428 -9.46 -6.77 -7.17
N VAL A 429 -8.19 -6.40 -7.38
CA VAL A 429 -7.53 -5.34 -6.64
C VAL A 429 -7.88 -4.03 -7.33
N ALA A 430 -8.82 -3.30 -6.78
CA ALA A 430 -9.38 -2.06 -7.35
C ALA A 430 -9.73 -1.10 -6.20
N HIS A 431 -8.79 -0.24 -5.90
CA HIS A 431 -8.84 0.64 -4.72
C HIS A 431 -10.07 1.56 -4.73
N ASP A 432 -10.78 1.70 -3.58
CA ASP A 432 -10.61 0.91 -2.35
C ASP A 432 -11.72 -0.14 -2.22
N SER A 433 -12.79 -0.02 -3.03
CA SER A 433 -13.98 -0.89 -2.95
C SER A 433 -13.72 -2.33 -3.38
N HIS A 434 -12.64 -2.56 -4.12
CA HIS A 434 -12.21 -3.87 -4.64
C HIS A 434 -13.27 -4.62 -5.45
N ASN A 435 -14.07 -3.89 -6.21
CA ASN A 435 -14.84 -4.47 -7.30
C ASN A 435 -13.91 -4.93 -8.42
N ILE A 436 -14.38 -5.75 -9.36
CA ILE A 436 -13.54 -6.14 -10.49
C ILE A 436 -13.46 -4.96 -11.45
N ILE A 437 -12.24 -4.50 -11.74
CA ILE A 437 -11.97 -3.52 -12.79
C ILE A 437 -11.29 -4.19 -13.97
N VAL A 438 -11.69 -3.82 -15.20
CA VAL A 438 -11.17 -4.40 -16.44
C VAL A 438 -11.02 -3.34 -17.51
N VAL A 439 -9.97 -3.46 -18.31
CA VAL A 439 -9.76 -2.67 -19.54
C VAL A 439 -9.52 -3.62 -20.70
N GLY A 440 -10.16 -3.35 -21.85
CA GLY A 440 -10.01 -4.23 -23.00
C GLY A 440 -10.46 -3.61 -24.33
N VAL A 441 -10.18 -4.35 -25.39
CA VAL A 441 -10.38 -3.93 -26.79
C VAL A 441 -11.74 -4.37 -27.32
N THR A 442 -12.29 -5.49 -26.84
CA THR A 442 -13.61 -6.02 -27.21
C THR A 442 -14.39 -6.47 -26.00
N ASP A 443 -15.73 -6.51 -26.12
CA ASP A 443 -16.60 -6.97 -25.04
C ASP A 443 -16.38 -8.46 -24.72
N GLU A 444 -15.98 -9.27 -25.72
CA GLU A 444 -15.64 -10.68 -25.55
C GLU A 444 -14.37 -10.84 -24.70
N ALA A 445 -13.30 -10.11 -25.02
CA ALA A 445 -12.05 -10.18 -24.26
C ALA A 445 -12.24 -9.66 -22.82
N ILE A 446 -12.99 -8.57 -22.66
CA ILE A 446 -13.36 -8.04 -21.34
C ILE A 446 -14.11 -9.09 -20.52
N CYS A 447 -15.14 -9.72 -21.14
CA CYS A 447 -15.93 -10.77 -20.51
C CYS A 447 -15.08 -11.98 -20.11
N GLU A 448 -14.16 -12.42 -20.98
CA GLU A 448 -13.25 -13.54 -20.70
C GLU A 448 -12.34 -13.25 -19.51
N ALA A 449 -11.68 -12.07 -19.49
CA ALA A 449 -10.82 -11.67 -18.39
C ALA A 449 -11.57 -11.58 -17.05
N VAL A 450 -12.79 -11.01 -17.05
CA VAL A 450 -13.65 -10.92 -15.85
C VAL A 450 -14.10 -12.30 -15.39
N ASN A 451 -14.56 -13.17 -16.29
CA ASN A 451 -15.02 -14.50 -15.94
C ASN A 451 -13.91 -15.40 -15.40
N ALA A 452 -12.68 -15.20 -15.84
CA ALA A 452 -11.52 -15.87 -15.26
C ALA A 452 -11.34 -15.52 -13.78
N LEU A 453 -11.55 -14.25 -13.40
CA LEU A 453 -11.52 -13.80 -12.00
C LEU A 453 -12.73 -14.29 -11.19
N ILE A 454 -13.92 -14.30 -11.79
CA ILE A 454 -15.12 -14.82 -11.12
C ILE A 454 -14.93 -16.31 -10.77
N ALA A 455 -14.37 -17.10 -11.68
CA ALA A 455 -14.10 -18.52 -11.47
C ALA A 455 -13.12 -18.76 -10.30
N GLN A 456 -12.13 -17.86 -10.10
CA GLN A 456 -11.16 -17.91 -9.01
C GLN A 456 -11.60 -17.16 -7.74
N LYS A 457 -12.73 -16.46 -7.80
CA LYS A 457 -13.23 -15.56 -6.74
C LYS A 457 -12.23 -14.45 -6.38
N GLY A 458 -11.52 -13.93 -7.37
CA GLY A 458 -10.57 -12.84 -7.26
C GLY A 458 -9.19 -13.16 -7.82
N GLY A 459 -8.43 -12.12 -8.11
CA GLY A 459 -7.10 -12.20 -8.69
C GLY A 459 -6.82 -11.12 -9.72
N LEU A 460 -5.78 -11.36 -10.50
CA LEU A 460 -5.43 -10.60 -11.70
C LEU A 460 -5.52 -11.54 -12.91
N SER A 461 -5.97 -11.02 -14.05
CA SER A 461 -6.01 -11.79 -15.30
C SER A 461 -5.58 -10.96 -16.51
N ALA A 462 -5.05 -11.63 -17.52
CA ALA A 462 -4.79 -11.08 -18.85
C ALA A 462 -5.21 -12.11 -19.90
N THR A 463 -5.85 -11.67 -20.97
CA THR A 463 -6.25 -12.54 -22.09
C THR A 463 -5.94 -11.89 -23.43
N ASP A 464 -5.52 -12.68 -24.40
CA ASP A 464 -5.38 -12.26 -25.79
C ASP A 464 -6.61 -12.66 -26.66
N GLY A 465 -7.62 -13.26 -26.03
CA GLY A 465 -8.83 -13.80 -26.67
C GLY A 465 -8.72 -15.28 -27.06
N THR A 466 -7.56 -15.93 -26.84
CA THR A 466 -7.32 -17.35 -27.07
C THR A 466 -6.67 -18.05 -25.88
N HIS A 467 -5.86 -17.31 -25.15
CA HIS A 467 -5.15 -17.74 -23.96
C HIS A 467 -5.37 -16.74 -22.83
N THR A 468 -5.66 -17.25 -21.64
CA THR A 468 -5.92 -16.43 -20.45
C THR A 468 -5.01 -16.89 -19.32
N GLU A 469 -4.18 -15.96 -18.81
CA GLU A 469 -3.36 -16.14 -17.61
C GLU A 469 -4.08 -15.55 -16.41
N VAL A 470 -3.93 -16.21 -15.25
CA VAL A 470 -4.55 -15.75 -13.99
C VAL A 470 -3.57 -15.91 -12.83
N LEU A 471 -3.45 -14.87 -12.01
CA LEU A 471 -2.92 -14.94 -10.65
C LEU A 471 -4.10 -14.98 -9.67
N PRO A 472 -4.45 -16.14 -9.10
CA PRO A 472 -5.53 -16.25 -8.11
C PRO A 472 -5.16 -15.53 -6.81
N LEU A 473 -6.09 -14.77 -6.25
CA LEU A 473 -5.99 -14.13 -4.95
C LEU A 473 -7.19 -14.55 -4.09
N PRO A 474 -7.18 -15.78 -3.52
CA PRO A 474 -8.36 -16.36 -2.89
C PRO A 474 -8.75 -15.69 -1.58
N ILE A 475 -7.83 -14.95 -0.95
CA ILE A 475 -8.06 -14.29 0.33
C ILE A 475 -8.55 -12.87 0.04
N ALA A 476 -9.82 -12.65 0.31
CA ALA A 476 -10.55 -11.41 0.04
C ALA A 476 -10.50 -10.93 -1.42
N GLY A 477 -10.04 -11.78 -2.37
CA GLY A 477 -9.76 -11.34 -3.74
C GLY A 477 -8.55 -10.40 -3.85
N LEU A 478 -7.72 -10.31 -2.81
CA LEU A 478 -6.60 -9.36 -2.67
C LEU A 478 -5.27 -10.06 -2.46
N MET A 479 -5.25 -11.18 -1.74
CA MET A 479 -4.03 -11.83 -1.28
C MET A 479 -4.00 -13.31 -1.62
N SER A 480 -2.78 -13.82 -1.80
CA SER A 480 -2.44 -15.23 -1.94
C SER A 480 -1.75 -15.74 -0.67
N ASN A 481 -1.92 -17.04 -0.41
CA ASN A 481 -1.19 -17.80 0.60
C ASN A 481 -0.03 -18.62 0.00
N GLU A 482 0.26 -18.40 -1.28
CA GLU A 482 1.47 -18.93 -1.93
C GLU A 482 2.69 -18.11 -1.51
N SER A 483 3.90 -18.68 -1.74
CA SER A 483 5.13 -17.95 -1.44
C SER A 483 5.27 -16.69 -2.30
N ALA A 484 5.99 -15.69 -1.76
CA ALA A 484 6.21 -14.42 -2.45
C ALA A 484 6.86 -14.61 -3.83
N GLU A 485 7.77 -15.58 -3.97
CA GLU A 485 8.43 -15.90 -5.24
C GLU A 485 7.43 -16.37 -6.29
N ILE A 486 6.50 -17.26 -5.91
CA ILE A 486 5.44 -17.76 -6.83
C ILE A 486 4.51 -16.64 -7.23
N VAL A 487 4.10 -15.80 -6.27
CA VAL A 487 3.20 -14.67 -6.55
C VAL A 487 3.88 -13.64 -7.45
N ALA A 488 5.13 -13.29 -7.18
CA ALA A 488 5.90 -12.36 -7.99
C ALA A 488 6.17 -12.89 -9.41
N GLU A 489 6.48 -14.20 -9.55
CA GLU A 489 6.65 -14.82 -10.86
C GLU A 489 5.38 -14.74 -11.70
N LYS A 490 4.24 -15.12 -11.14
CA LYS A 490 2.94 -15.03 -11.83
C LYS A 490 2.55 -13.58 -12.13
N TYR A 491 2.79 -12.65 -11.19
CA TYR A 491 2.54 -11.23 -11.41
C TYR A 491 3.39 -10.69 -12.57
N THR A 492 4.68 -11.01 -12.58
CA THR A 492 5.60 -10.62 -13.65
C THR A 492 5.17 -11.19 -15.01
N ALA A 493 4.70 -12.44 -15.05
CA ALA A 493 4.17 -13.05 -16.26
C ALA A 493 2.96 -12.29 -16.80
N LEU A 494 2.02 -11.90 -15.92
CA LEU A 494 0.86 -11.08 -16.29
C LEU A 494 1.25 -9.69 -16.79
N VAL A 495 2.22 -9.03 -16.15
CA VAL A 495 2.74 -7.72 -16.61
C VAL A 495 3.37 -7.85 -17.99
N ASN A 496 4.14 -8.91 -18.24
CA ASN A 496 4.73 -9.17 -19.56
C ASN A 496 3.64 -9.43 -20.61
N MET A 497 2.63 -10.22 -20.26
CA MET A 497 1.48 -10.44 -21.15
C MET A 497 0.77 -9.14 -21.46
N ALA A 498 0.51 -8.25 -20.49
CA ALA A 498 -0.08 -6.94 -20.74
C ALA A 498 0.77 -6.09 -21.71
N ARG A 499 2.10 -6.15 -21.60
CA ARG A 499 3.03 -5.51 -22.55
C ARG A 499 2.93 -6.12 -23.97
N ASP A 500 2.86 -7.43 -24.08
CA ASP A 500 2.68 -8.15 -25.35
C ASP A 500 1.32 -7.84 -26.00
N LEU A 501 0.31 -7.53 -25.19
CA LEU A 501 -0.99 -7.03 -25.65
C LEU A 501 -0.90 -5.58 -26.15
N GLY A 502 0.17 -4.86 -25.85
CA GLY A 502 0.46 -3.50 -26.33
C GLY A 502 0.58 -2.43 -25.25
N SER A 503 0.41 -2.77 -23.97
CA SER A 503 0.50 -1.78 -22.90
C SER A 503 1.91 -1.19 -22.78
N THR A 504 1.98 0.13 -22.65
CA THR A 504 3.24 0.87 -22.45
C THR A 504 3.41 1.37 -21.02
N LEU A 505 2.44 1.09 -20.15
CA LEU A 505 2.47 1.50 -18.75
C LEU A 505 3.56 0.74 -17.99
N THR A 506 4.22 1.44 -17.07
CA THR A 506 5.26 0.86 -16.19
C THR A 506 4.68 -0.26 -15.33
N SER A 507 3.50 -0.02 -14.73
CA SER A 507 2.78 -0.97 -13.87
C SER A 507 1.30 -1.03 -14.28
N PRO A 508 0.94 -1.79 -15.33
CA PRO A 508 -0.39 -1.74 -15.93
C PRO A 508 -1.52 -2.16 -14.97
N PHE A 509 -1.30 -3.17 -14.14
CA PHE A 509 -2.32 -3.62 -13.17
C PHE A 509 -2.49 -2.64 -12.01
N MET A 510 -1.40 -2.03 -11.52
CA MET A 510 -1.51 -1.00 -10.48
C MET A 510 -2.19 0.26 -11.05
N SER A 511 -1.83 0.69 -12.26
CA SER A 511 -2.51 1.80 -12.92
C SER A 511 -4.01 1.51 -13.08
N LEU A 512 -4.37 0.27 -13.46
CA LEU A 512 -5.77 -0.15 -13.59
C LEU A 512 -6.51 -0.08 -12.25
N SER A 513 -5.91 -0.59 -11.17
CA SER A 513 -6.55 -0.64 -9.85
C SER A 513 -6.92 0.74 -9.31
N PHE A 514 -6.10 1.76 -9.56
CA PHE A 514 -6.37 3.14 -9.15
C PHE A 514 -7.37 3.89 -10.03
N MET A 515 -7.83 3.31 -11.14
CA MET A 515 -8.89 3.91 -11.95
C MET A 515 -10.25 3.83 -11.27
N ALA A 516 -10.38 2.99 -10.23
CA ALA A 516 -11.57 2.90 -9.39
C ALA A 516 -11.52 3.82 -8.13
N LEU A 517 -10.38 4.43 -7.80
CA LEU A 517 -10.21 5.21 -6.57
C LEU A 517 -10.78 6.63 -6.71
N LEU A 518 -12.01 6.82 -6.23
CA LEU A 518 -12.80 8.04 -6.45
C LEU A 518 -12.28 9.27 -5.70
N VAL A 519 -11.55 9.09 -4.60
CA VAL A 519 -10.99 10.18 -3.78
C VAL A 519 -9.78 10.86 -4.43
N ILE A 520 -9.21 10.28 -5.48
CA ILE A 520 -8.11 10.85 -6.25
C ILE A 520 -8.62 11.44 -7.58
N PRO A 521 -8.40 12.74 -7.88
CA PRO A 521 -8.86 13.37 -9.11
C PRO A 521 -8.12 12.84 -10.37
N SER A 522 -8.62 13.09 -11.64
CA SER A 522 -9.90 13.78 -11.92
C SER A 522 -11.03 12.79 -12.17
N LEU A 523 -11.09 12.12 -13.35
CA LEU A 523 -12.12 11.13 -13.67
C LEU A 523 -11.74 9.74 -13.20
N LYS A 524 -12.70 9.06 -12.61
CA LYS A 524 -12.61 7.67 -12.13
C LYS A 524 -13.90 6.91 -12.46
N LEU A 525 -13.87 5.59 -12.31
CA LEU A 525 -15.05 4.75 -12.56
C LEU A 525 -15.36 3.89 -11.34
N SER A 526 -16.54 4.04 -10.75
CA SER A 526 -17.07 3.10 -9.76
C SER A 526 -18.05 2.12 -10.40
N ASP A 527 -18.52 1.15 -9.62
CA ASP A 527 -19.62 0.27 -10.00
C ASP A 527 -20.96 0.99 -10.23
N LYS A 528 -21.06 2.28 -9.84
CA LYS A 528 -22.24 3.13 -10.00
C LYS A 528 -22.12 4.10 -11.19
N GLY A 529 -20.95 4.22 -11.82
CA GLY A 529 -20.74 5.06 -12.99
C GLY A 529 -19.49 5.92 -12.97
N LEU A 530 -19.33 6.73 -14.04
CA LEU A 530 -18.22 7.66 -14.22
C LEU A 530 -18.31 8.80 -13.22
N PHE A 531 -17.22 9.11 -12.52
CA PHE A 531 -17.16 10.03 -11.41
C PHE A 531 -16.11 11.12 -11.61
N ASP A 532 -16.48 12.36 -11.33
CA ASP A 532 -15.59 13.52 -11.31
C ASP A 532 -15.11 13.75 -9.86
N GLY A 533 -13.89 13.31 -9.57
CA GLY A 533 -13.28 13.45 -8.24
C GLY A 533 -12.93 14.87 -7.82
N GLU A 534 -12.88 15.83 -8.76
CA GLU A 534 -12.70 17.25 -8.41
C GLU A 534 -14.00 17.90 -7.94
N LYS A 535 -15.12 17.54 -8.58
CA LYS A 535 -16.44 18.07 -8.23
C LYS A 535 -17.19 17.20 -7.22
N PHE A 536 -16.73 15.98 -7.02
CA PHE A 536 -17.35 14.98 -6.14
C PHE A 536 -18.79 14.61 -6.55
N VAL A 537 -19.00 14.39 -7.86
CA VAL A 537 -20.31 14.03 -8.46
C VAL A 537 -20.14 13.04 -9.60
N PHE A 538 -21.20 12.28 -9.89
CA PHE A 538 -21.24 11.51 -11.12
C PHE A 538 -21.31 12.44 -12.34
N CYS A 539 -20.63 12.05 -13.41
CA CYS A 539 -20.69 12.78 -14.68
C CYS A 539 -21.14 11.86 -15.82
N PRO A 540 -21.80 12.42 -16.85
CA PRO A 540 -22.23 11.65 -18.00
C PRO A 540 -21.02 11.19 -18.83
N ILE A 541 -21.15 10.05 -19.50
CA ILE A 541 -20.17 9.59 -20.48
C ILE A 541 -20.28 10.45 -21.75
N GLU A 542 -21.51 10.69 -22.22
CA GLU A 542 -21.80 11.55 -23.37
C GLU A 542 -21.64 13.05 -23.04
N ARG A 543 -21.13 13.81 -23.98
CA ARG A 543 -20.96 15.25 -23.89
C ARG A 543 -22.04 16.03 -24.59
#